data_6090f56e6498780b39f2a72f35cfb20f
#
_entry.id   6090f56e6498780b39f2a72f35cfb20f
#
_cell.length_a   1.000
_cell.length_b   1.000
_cell.length_c   1.000
_cell.angle_alpha   90.00
_cell.angle_beta   90.00
_cell.angle_gamma   90.00
#
_symmetry.space_group_name_H-M   'P 1'
#
loop_
_entity.id
_entity.type
_entity.pdbx_description
1 polymer ?
#
loop_
_entity_poly.entity_id
_entity_poly.type
_entity_poly.pdbx_seq_one_letter_code
_entity_poly.pdbx_strand_id
1 'polypeptide(L)'
;MKLCYHNHDFEFEKIDGKNKLDILYDETTPEQLQSEIDTCWARVGGEDPAEYVKKYTGRAPVVHIKDYYGSKSENMYGLIDSGDSDKKEEKTSENSPFEFRPVGYGVQDIASLLKAAEEAGAEAVIVEQDRPSMNKTPMECAKMSIDYIRSL
;
A
#
# COMPACT_ATOMS: atom_id res chain seq x y z
N MET A 1 19.89 -10.84 6.58
CA MET A 1 19.19 -9.68 5.98
C MET A 1 18.39 -10.21 4.82
N LYS A 2 17.10 -9.82 4.71
CA LYS A 2 16.22 -10.20 3.59
C LYS A 2 16.11 -9.00 2.65
N LEU A 3 16.19 -9.23 1.35
CA LEU A 3 15.87 -8.24 0.34
C LEU A 3 14.40 -8.39 -0.02
N CYS A 4 13.60 -7.33 0.15
CA CYS A 4 12.20 -7.30 -0.22
C CYS A 4 11.97 -6.30 -1.35
N TYR A 5 10.99 -6.57 -2.21
CA TYR A 5 10.53 -5.65 -3.23
C TYR A 5 9.17 -5.07 -2.80
N HIS A 6 9.11 -3.76 -2.70
CA HIS A 6 7.89 -3.00 -2.42
C HIS A 6 7.22 -2.61 -3.73
N ASN A 7 5.94 -2.93 -3.87
CA ASN A 7 5.16 -2.64 -5.07
C ASN A 7 4.44 -1.29 -5.00
N HIS A 8 4.22 -0.73 -6.19
CA HIS A 8 3.22 0.31 -6.47
C HIS A 8 2.09 -0.29 -7.33
N ASP A 9 1.27 0.55 -7.94
CA ASP A 9 0.16 0.09 -8.77
C ASP A 9 0.57 -0.30 -10.20
N PHE A 10 1.67 0.24 -10.72
CA PHE A 10 2.12 -0.04 -12.09
C PHE A 10 2.66 -1.45 -12.29
N GLU A 11 3.08 -2.15 -11.22
CA GLU A 11 3.46 -3.56 -11.28
C GLU A 11 2.27 -4.50 -11.46
N PHE A 12 1.04 -3.99 -11.28
CA PHE A 12 -0.18 -4.73 -11.58
C PHE A 12 -0.64 -4.58 -13.03
N GLU A 13 0.07 -3.81 -13.86
CA GLU A 13 -0.10 -3.89 -15.31
C GLU A 13 0.24 -5.30 -15.81
N LYS A 14 -0.55 -5.78 -16.80
CA LYS A 14 -0.42 -7.15 -17.28
C LYS A 14 0.42 -7.23 -18.55
N ILE A 15 1.32 -8.21 -18.58
CA ILE A 15 2.03 -8.67 -19.77
C ILE A 15 1.50 -10.08 -20.04
N ASP A 16 0.91 -10.30 -21.21
CA ASP A 16 0.31 -11.57 -21.61
C ASP A 16 -0.67 -12.15 -20.54
N GLY A 17 -1.44 -11.27 -19.90
CA GLY A 17 -2.43 -11.64 -18.89
C GLY A 17 -1.90 -11.84 -17.47
N LYS A 18 -0.59 -11.68 -17.22
CA LYS A 18 0.06 -11.84 -15.92
C LYS A 18 0.57 -10.50 -15.41
N ASN A 19 0.38 -10.21 -14.12
CA ASN A 19 0.90 -9.00 -13.50
C ASN A 19 2.43 -8.96 -13.59
N LYS A 20 3.02 -7.79 -13.85
CA LYS A 20 4.48 -7.60 -13.86
C LYS A 20 5.11 -8.03 -12.54
N LEU A 21 4.45 -7.77 -11.42
CA LEU A 21 4.92 -8.20 -10.09
C LEU A 21 4.98 -9.72 -9.96
N ASP A 22 3.97 -10.43 -10.50
CA ASP A 22 3.97 -11.89 -10.51
C ASP A 22 5.13 -12.45 -11.36
N ILE A 23 5.40 -11.81 -12.50
CA ILE A 23 6.52 -12.20 -13.36
C ILE A 23 7.85 -12.04 -12.62
N LEU A 24 8.04 -10.89 -11.93
CA LEU A 24 9.24 -10.65 -11.12
C LEU A 24 9.45 -11.74 -10.07
N TYR A 25 8.39 -12.14 -9.37
CA TYR A 25 8.49 -13.15 -8.34
C TYR A 25 8.65 -14.59 -8.91
N ASP A 26 8.13 -14.88 -10.10
CA ASP A 26 8.33 -16.18 -10.73
C ASP A 26 9.75 -16.36 -11.26
N GLU A 27 10.38 -15.26 -11.68
CA GLU A 27 11.76 -15.25 -12.16
C GLU A 27 12.82 -15.20 -11.03
N THR A 28 12.37 -15.13 -9.77
CA THR A 28 13.24 -15.07 -8.59
C THR A 28 12.83 -16.10 -7.53
N THR A 29 13.81 -16.56 -6.75
CA THR A 29 13.52 -17.43 -5.60
C THR A 29 13.25 -16.60 -4.34
N PRO A 30 12.57 -17.15 -3.31
CA PRO A 30 12.37 -16.46 -2.02
C PRO A 30 13.69 -16.07 -1.31
N GLU A 31 14.79 -16.79 -1.59
CA GLU A 31 16.11 -16.49 -1.05
C GLU A 31 16.75 -15.27 -1.74
N GLN A 32 16.41 -15.05 -3.00
CA GLN A 32 16.90 -13.92 -3.80
C GLN A 32 16.10 -12.66 -3.54
N LEU A 33 14.77 -12.78 -3.54
CA LEU A 33 13.85 -11.66 -3.41
C LEU A 33 12.57 -12.08 -2.71
N GLN A 34 12.24 -11.43 -1.62
CA GLN A 34 10.96 -11.56 -0.93
C GLN A 34 10.03 -10.40 -1.28
N SER A 35 8.77 -10.51 -0.92
CA SER A 35 7.80 -9.46 -1.18
C SER A 35 7.59 -8.57 0.05
N GLU A 36 7.36 -7.30 -0.22
CA GLU A 36 6.89 -6.30 0.72
C GLU A 36 5.61 -5.71 0.13
N ILE A 37 4.50 -6.43 0.31
CA ILE A 37 3.24 -6.08 -0.35
C ILE A 37 2.65 -4.81 0.26
N ASP A 38 2.50 -3.78 -0.57
CA ASP A 38 1.69 -2.60 -0.24
C ASP A 38 0.24 -2.83 -0.65
N THR A 39 -0.64 -2.84 0.34
CA THR A 39 -2.06 -3.16 0.18
C THR A 39 -2.86 -2.05 -0.50
N CYS A 40 -2.44 -0.79 -0.36
CA CYS A 40 -3.05 0.34 -1.08
C CYS A 40 -2.79 0.21 -2.58
N TRP A 41 -1.53 0.04 -2.95
CA TRP A 41 -1.15 -0.05 -4.35
C TRP A 41 -1.68 -1.32 -5.03
N ALA A 42 -1.79 -2.43 -4.32
CA ALA A 42 -2.45 -3.63 -4.82
C ALA A 42 -3.91 -3.34 -5.20
N ARG A 43 -4.66 -2.67 -4.31
CA ARG A 43 -6.06 -2.28 -4.57
C ARG A 43 -6.18 -1.26 -5.71
N VAL A 44 -5.33 -0.26 -5.74
CA VAL A 44 -5.28 0.75 -6.82
C VAL A 44 -4.92 0.11 -8.17
N GLY A 45 -4.07 -0.92 -8.14
CA GLY A 45 -3.72 -1.74 -9.30
C GLY A 45 -4.83 -2.69 -9.77
N GLY A 46 -5.93 -2.78 -9.01
CA GLY A 46 -7.12 -3.55 -9.38
C GLY A 46 -7.19 -4.97 -8.82
N GLU A 47 -6.29 -5.33 -7.91
CA GLU A 47 -6.30 -6.62 -7.23
C GLU A 47 -7.04 -6.53 -5.87
N ASP A 48 -7.50 -7.67 -5.36
CA ASP A 48 -7.92 -7.79 -3.96
C ASP A 48 -6.65 -7.88 -3.10
N PRO A 49 -6.37 -6.88 -2.22
CA PRO A 49 -5.11 -6.84 -1.50
C PRO A 49 -4.97 -7.98 -0.47
N ALA A 50 -6.05 -8.44 0.15
CA ALA A 50 -6.00 -9.54 1.11
C ALA A 50 -5.67 -10.86 0.41
N GLU A 51 -6.32 -11.13 -0.73
CA GLU A 51 -6.02 -12.31 -1.54
C GLU A 51 -4.61 -12.24 -2.15
N TYR A 52 -4.16 -11.04 -2.50
CA TYR A 52 -2.82 -10.86 -3.04
C TYR A 52 -1.72 -11.12 -1.99
N VAL A 53 -1.93 -10.68 -0.74
CA VAL A 53 -1.04 -11.02 0.38
C VAL A 53 -0.99 -12.53 0.60
N LYS A 54 -2.14 -13.22 0.64
CA LYS A 54 -2.23 -14.68 0.80
C LYS A 54 -1.56 -15.46 -0.35
N LYS A 55 -1.61 -14.93 -1.57
CA LYS A 55 -0.94 -15.52 -2.74
C LYS A 55 0.56 -15.71 -2.50
N TYR A 56 1.18 -14.82 -1.73
CA TYR A 56 2.60 -14.86 -1.40
C TYR A 56 2.88 -15.37 0.01
N THR A 57 2.02 -16.26 0.54
CA THR A 57 2.23 -16.96 1.82
C THR A 57 3.64 -17.57 1.88
N GLY A 58 4.37 -17.27 2.96
CA GLY A 58 5.75 -17.71 3.18
C GLY A 58 6.82 -16.90 2.41
N ARG A 59 6.40 -15.93 1.58
CA ARG A 59 7.29 -15.04 0.82
C ARG A 59 7.07 -13.56 1.10
N ALA A 60 6.08 -13.21 1.93
CA ALA A 60 5.71 -11.84 2.30
C ALA A 60 6.03 -11.56 3.78
N PRO A 61 7.32 -11.42 4.16
CA PRO A 61 7.69 -11.18 5.57
C PRO A 61 7.23 -9.81 6.06
N VAL A 62 7.00 -8.86 5.17
CA VAL A 62 6.54 -7.50 5.47
C VAL A 62 5.32 -7.18 4.60
N VAL A 63 4.30 -6.60 5.23
CA VAL A 63 3.10 -6.08 4.54
C VAL A 63 2.91 -4.62 4.93
N HIS A 64 2.78 -3.73 3.94
CA HIS A 64 2.43 -2.34 4.17
C HIS A 64 0.92 -2.21 4.23
N ILE A 65 0.43 -1.78 5.40
CA ILE A 65 -0.96 -1.39 5.62
C ILE A 65 -1.06 0.11 5.38
N LYS A 66 -1.63 0.46 4.23
CA LYS A 66 -1.75 1.83 3.75
C LYS A 66 -3.18 2.09 3.33
N ASP A 67 -3.79 3.14 3.86
CA ASP A 67 -5.19 3.45 3.61
C ASP A 67 -5.33 4.73 2.79
N TYR A 68 -6.42 4.85 2.06
CA TYR A 68 -6.68 5.98 1.18
C TYR A 68 -8.17 6.20 0.98
N TYR A 69 -8.51 7.34 0.42
CA TYR A 69 -9.86 7.71 -0.02
C TYR A 69 -9.84 8.22 -1.46
N GLY A 70 -10.94 8.03 -2.18
CA GLY A 70 -11.05 8.43 -3.57
C GLY A 70 -10.65 7.34 -4.57
N SER A 71 -10.36 7.72 -5.80
CA SER A 71 -10.04 6.79 -6.89
C SER A 71 -8.71 7.16 -7.56
N LYS A 72 -8.12 6.20 -8.27
CA LYS A 72 -6.89 6.39 -9.04
C LYS A 72 -7.01 7.63 -9.95
N SER A 73 -5.99 8.47 -9.92
CA SER A 73 -5.84 9.64 -10.80
C SER A 73 -4.49 9.61 -11.51
N GLU A 74 -4.39 10.31 -12.65
CA GLU A 74 -3.13 10.35 -13.43
C GLU A 74 -1.96 11.00 -12.66
N ASN A 75 -2.25 11.86 -11.68
CA ASN A 75 -1.24 12.61 -10.94
C ASN A 75 -0.96 12.06 -9.53
N MET A 76 -1.43 10.84 -9.20
CA MET A 76 -1.28 10.32 -7.84
C MET A 76 0.17 10.10 -7.40
N TYR A 77 1.09 9.88 -8.35
CA TYR A 77 2.53 9.77 -8.04
C TYR A 77 3.17 11.08 -7.57
N GLY A 78 2.61 12.23 -7.93
CA GLY A 78 3.00 13.52 -7.36
C GLY A 78 2.75 13.63 -5.86
N LEU A 79 1.96 12.72 -5.28
CA LEU A 79 1.73 12.61 -3.83
C LEU A 79 2.87 11.88 -3.11
N ILE A 80 3.70 11.12 -3.82
CA ILE A 80 4.80 10.31 -3.27
C ILE A 80 6.10 11.09 -3.27
N ASP A 81 6.31 11.98 -4.26
CA ASP A 81 7.54 12.77 -4.41
C ASP A 81 7.61 13.88 -3.34
N SER A 82 8.24 13.59 -2.23
CA SER A 82 8.39 14.48 -1.07
C SER A 82 9.67 15.32 -1.10
N GLY A 83 10.41 15.32 -2.20
CA GLY A 83 11.75 15.93 -2.28
C GLY A 83 11.80 17.42 -2.60
N ASP A 84 10.71 18.03 -3.05
CA ASP A 84 10.73 19.42 -3.53
C ASP A 84 9.56 20.24 -2.95
N SER A 85 9.86 20.96 -1.87
CA SER A 85 8.90 21.80 -1.14
C SER A 85 8.40 23.03 -1.91
N ASP A 86 8.88 23.27 -3.15
CA ASP A 86 8.58 24.45 -3.94
C ASP A 86 7.64 24.20 -5.15
N LYS A 87 7.19 22.98 -5.38
CA LYS A 87 6.16 22.73 -6.40
C LYS A 87 4.79 23.06 -5.84
N LYS A 88 4.21 24.13 -6.39
CA LYS A 88 2.84 24.59 -6.15
C LYS A 88 1.89 23.40 -6.14
N GLU A 89 1.03 23.36 -5.12
CA GLU A 89 -0.16 22.51 -5.09
C GLU A 89 -0.89 22.60 -6.42
N GLU A 90 -0.67 21.66 -7.34
CA GLU A 90 -1.56 21.48 -8.46
C GLU A 90 -2.89 21.04 -7.87
N LYS A 91 -3.89 21.88 -7.99
CA LYS A 91 -5.26 21.61 -7.59
C LYS A 91 -5.68 20.29 -8.22
N THR A 92 -5.78 19.26 -7.38
CA THR A 92 -6.42 18.00 -7.77
C THR A 92 -7.79 18.34 -8.34
N SER A 93 -8.12 17.76 -9.49
CA SER A 93 -9.41 17.95 -10.14
C SER A 93 -10.55 17.66 -9.17
N GLU A 94 -11.60 18.46 -9.16
CA GLU A 94 -12.73 18.43 -8.23
C GLU A 94 -13.54 17.11 -8.21
N ASN A 95 -13.18 16.13 -9.05
CA ASN A 95 -13.88 14.85 -9.20
C ASN A 95 -13.10 13.70 -8.55
N SER A 96 -13.30 13.49 -7.27
CA SER A 96 -12.74 12.38 -6.44
C SER A 96 -11.21 12.43 -6.30
N PRO A 97 -10.67 13.33 -5.50
CA PRO A 97 -9.24 13.40 -5.27
C PRO A 97 -8.78 12.13 -4.53
N PHE A 98 -7.71 11.51 -5.04
CA PHE A 98 -7.02 10.48 -4.30
C PHE A 98 -6.30 11.13 -3.10
N GLU A 99 -6.52 10.62 -1.90
CA GLU A 99 -5.91 11.14 -0.68
C GLU A 99 -5.52 9.97 0.24
N PHE A 100 -4.26 9.94 0.70
CA PHE A 100 -3.87 9.01 1.74
C PHE A 100 -4.57 9.34 3.05
N ARG A 101 -4.96 8.29 3.79
CA ARG A 101 -5.69 8.42 5.06
C ARG A 101 -4.95 7.70 6.18
N PRO A 102 -5.13 8.14 7.42
CA PRO A 102 -4.81 7.28 8.55
C PRO A 102 -5.51 5.94 8.41
N VAL A 103 -4.84 4.88 8.80
CA VAL A 103 -5.40 3.52 8.73
C VAL A 103 -6.72 3.43 9.48
N GLY A 104 -7.75 2.89 8.81
CA GLY A 104 -9.13 2.81 9.32
C GLY A 104 -10.01 4.01 9.00
N TYR A 105 -9.48 5.03 8.32
CA TYR A 105 -10.23 6.23 7.92
C TYR A 105 -10.38 6.38 6.40
N GLY A 106 -10.02 5.35 5.65
CA GLY A 106 -10.13 5.26 4.20
C GLY A 106 -11.11 4.18 3.75
N VAL A 107 -10.75 3.48 2.67
CA VAL A 107 -11.61 2.49 2.01
C VAL A 107 -11.12 1.04 2.18
N GLN A 108 -10.01 0.83 2.88
CA GLN A 108 -9.43 -0.51 3.09
C GLN A 108 -10.15 -1.26 4.22
N ASP A 109 -10.37 -2.57 4.02
CA ASP A 109 -10.79 -3.46 5.12
C ASP A 109 -9.57 -3.91 5.92
N ILE A 110 -9.19 -3.08 6.89
CA ILE A 110 -7.97 -3.26 7.67
C ILE A 110 -7.97 -4.56 8.46
N ALA A 111 -9.12 -4.97 9.00
CA ALA A 111 -9.21 -6.22 9.76
C ALA A 111 -8.91 -7.43 8.86
N SER A 112 -9.46 -7.47 7.64
CA SER A 112 -9.18 -8.51 6.66
C SER A 112 -7.71 -8.49 6.22
N LEU A 113 -7.10 -7.31 6.05
CA LEU A 113 -5.69 -7.18 5.67
C LEU A 113 -4.75 -7.68 6.76
N LEU A 114 -4.97 -7.32 8.02
CA LEU A 114 -4.17 -7.80 9.15
C LEU A 114 -4.28 -9.33 9.29
N LYS A 115 -5.50 -9.87 9.15
CA LYS A 115 -5.71 -11.30 9.15
C LYS A 115 -4.98 -12.01 8.00
N ALA A 116 -5.05 -11.44 6.79
CA ALA A 116 -4.34 -12.00 5.64
C ALA A 116 -2.82 -11.98 5.83
N ALA A 117 -2.27 -10.90 6.41
CA ALA A 117 -0.84 -10.80 6.74
C ALA A 117 -0.42 -11.87 7.76
N GLU A 118 -1.21 -12.07 8.81
CA GLU A 118 -0.97 -13.14 9.81
C GLU A 118 -1.02 -14.53 9.18
N GLU A 119 -2.08 -14.83 8.40
CA GLU A 119 -2.24 -16.11 7.70
C GLU A 119 -1.12 -16.38 6.69
N ALA A 120 -0.61 -15.33 6.04
CA ALA A 120 0.53 -15.44 5.11
C ALA A 120 1.88 -15.60 5.80
N GLY A 121 1.94 -15.47 7.14
CA GLY A 121 3.15 -15.60 7.94
C GLY A 121 4.04 -14.35 7.90
N ALA A 122 3.44 -13.16 7.75
CA ALA A 122 4.19 -11.91 7.82
C ALA A 122 4.84 -11.75 9.20
N GLU A 123 6.10 -11.33 9.20
CA GLU A 123 6.88 -11.06 10.42
C GLU A 123 6.57 -9.66 10.98
N ALA A 124 6.15 -8.74 10.09
CA ALA A 124 5.80 -7.38 10.45
C ALA A 124 4.74 -6.80 9.52
N VAL A 125 3.92 -5.92 10.07
CA VAL A 125 3.10 -4.98 9.30
C VAL A 125 3.60 -3.56 9.53
N ILE A 126 3.71 -2.79 8.46
CA ILE A 126 4.16 -1.40 8.48
C ILE A 126 2.97 -0.51 8.14
N VAL A 127 2.67 0.44 9.02
CA VAL A 127 1.71 1.50 8.71
C VAL A 127 2.43 2.59 7.94
N GLU A 128 1.98 2.86 6.72
CA GLU A 128 2.57 3.90 5.89
C GLU A 128 1.50 4.92 5.45
N GLN A 129 1.89 6.18 5.49
CA GLN A 129 1.10 7.30 4.95
C GLN A 129 2.05 8.38 4.45
N ASP A 130 2.17 8.57 3.12
CA ASP A 130 3.14 9.49 2.52
C ASP A 130 2.87 10.96 2.86
N ARG A 131 1.60 11.34 3.00
CA ARG A 131 1.19 12.70 3.35
C ARG A 131 0.09 12.69 4.41
N PRO A 132 0.17 13.60 5.39
CA PRO A 132 -0.92 13.76 6.35
C PRO A 132 -2.17 14.28 5.64
N SER A 133 -3.34 13.97 6.21
CA SER A 133 -4.64 14.35 5.66
C SER A 133 -5.62 14.75 6.76
N MET A 134 -6.87 15.05 6.40
CA MET A 134 -7.93 15.39 7.35
C MET A 134 -7.58 16.59 8.26
N ASN A 135 -6.78 17.53 7.77
CA ASN A 135 -6.24 18.66 8.55
C ASN A 135 -5.50 18.22 9.82
N LYS A 136 -4.79 17.10 9.76
CA LYS A 136 -3.99 16.53 10.85
C LYS A 136 -2.51 16.66 10.56
N THR A 137 -1.72 16.71 11.60
CA THR A 137 -0.26 16.59 11.54
C THR A 137 0.13 15.13 11.29
N PRO A 138 1.37 14.85 10.80
CA PRO A 138 1.85 13.48 10.64
C PRO A 138 1.76 12.64 11.92
N MET A 139 2.05 13.24 13.07
CA MET A 139 1.98 12.54 14.36
C MET A 139 0.54 12.22 14.78
N GLU A 140 -0.42 13.12 14.49
CA GLU A 140 -1.83 12.84 14.73
C GLU A 140 -2.34 11.73 13.81
N CYS A 141 -1.95 11.72 12.54
CA CYS A 141 -2.29 10.65 11.60
C CYS A 141 -1.72 9.29 12.08
N ALA A 142 -0.46 9.26 12.47
CA ALA A 142 0.17 8.06 13.01
C ALA A 142 -0.53 7.56 14.28
N LYS A 143 -0.89 8.48 15.18
CA LYS A 143 -1.66 8.14 16.39
C LYS A 143 -3.04 7.58 16.04
N MET A 144 -3.76 8.18 15.12
CA MET A 144 -5.08 7.70 14.68
C MET A 144 -4.97 6.27 14.13
N SER A 145 -3.97 6.00 13.30
CA SER A 145 -3.74 4.69 12.70
C SER A 145 -3.47 3.61 13.76
N ILE A 146 -2.58 3.89 14.72
CA ILE A 146 -2.26 2.90 15.76
C ILE A 146 -3.41 2.70 16.76
N ASP A 147 -4.15 3.76 17.08
CA ASP A 147 -5.32 3.65 17.96
C ASP A 147 -6.41 2.79 17.29
N TYR A 148 -6.65 2.98 15.99
CA TYR A 148 -7.59 2.15 15.23
C TYR A 148 -7.16 0.67 15.21
N ILE A 149 -5.91 0.37 14.85
CA ILE A 149 -5.40 -1.01 14.83
C ILE A 149 -5.53 -1.67 16.20
N ARG A 150 -5.26 -0.94 17.28
CA ARG A 150 -5.40 -1.48 18.65
C ARG A 150 -6.85 -1.70 19.11
N SER A 151 -7.80 -1.14 18.38
CA SER A 151 -9.24 -1.30 18.69
C SER A 151 -9.86 -2.52 17.98
N LEU A 152 -9.14 -3.12 17.01
CA LEU A 152 -9.53 -4.35 16.33
C LEU A 152 -9.27 -5.57 17.19
#